data_e6e61d0759a008521b54d1228dfd5f6b
#
_entry.id   e6e61d0759a008521b54d1228dfd5f6b
#
_cell.length_a   1.000
_cell.length_b   1.000
_cell.length_c   1.000
_cell.angle_alpha   90.00
_cell.angle_beta   90.00
_cell.angle_gamma   90.00
#
_symmetry.space_group_name_H-M   'P 1'
#
loop_
_entity.id
_entity.type
_entity.pdbx_description
1 polymer ?
#
loop_
_entity_poly.entity_id
_entity_poly.type
_entity_poly.pdbx_seq_one_letter_code
_entity_poly.pdbx_strand_id
1 'polypeptide(L)'
;MRRKLIKTSKVLDMVEEELHLLNKIKDVSASIREFNKIKYPDPPSYKSKDVLRVRKKLKVSQAVLARLLNASESTVKKWEIGAKTPGGANCRLLQIFEKKGIGILLAN
;
A
#
# COMPACT_ATOMS: atom_id res chain seq x y z
N MET A 1 -23.29 -9.76 19.46
CA MET A 1 -22.91 -8.63 18.67
C MET A 1 -22.32 -7.49 19.43
N ARG A 2 -22.96 -7.11 20.49
CA ARG A 2 -22.46 -6.00 21.26
C ARG A 2 -21.11 -6.23 21.86
N ARG A 3 -20.85 -7.45 22.28
CA ARG A 3 -19.58 -7.78 22.85
C ARG A 3 -18.42 -7.55 21.91
N LYS A 4 -18.68 -7.62 20.62
CA LYS A 4 -17.62 -7.35 19.65
C LYS A 4 -17.23 -5.91 19.68
N LEU A 5 -18.18 -5.03 19.92
CA LEU A 5 -17.89 -3.62 19.98
C LEU A 5 -16.96 -3.31 21.13
N ILE A 6 -17.12 -4.00 22.22
CA ILE A 6 -16.28 -3.77 23.38
C ILE A 6 -14.84 -4.14 23.10
N LYS A 7 -14.63 -5.27 22.45
CA LYS A 7 -13.29 -5.71 22.16
C LYS A 7 -12.61 -4.88 21.12
N THR A 8 -13.37 -4.17 20.34
CA THR A 8 -12.86 -3.52 19.15
C THR A 8 -12.91 -2.02 19.24
N SER A 9 -12.73 -1.47 20.42
CA SER A 9 -12.76 -0.02 20.58
C SER A 9 -11.75 0.67 19.66
N LYS A 10 -10.55 0.11 19.51
CA LYS A 10 -9.56 0.65 18.60
C LYS A 10 -10.03 0.54 17.16
N VAL A 11 -10.63 -0.58 16.82
CA VAL A 11 -11.15 -0.81 15.48
C VAL A 11 -12.27 0.16 15.19
N LEU A 12 -13.13 0.40 16.18
CA LEU A 12 -14.19 1.37 16.04
C LEU A 12 -13.66 2.77 15.80
N ASP A 13 -12.61 3.15 16.50
CA ASP A 13 -11.98 4.44 16.27
C ASP A 13 -11.48 4.56 14.85
N MET A 14 -10.84 3.52 14.35
CA MET A 14 -10.35 3.49 12.97
C MET A 14 -11.50 3.59 11.97
N VAL A 15 -12.58 2.86 12.23
CA VAL A 15 -13.74 2.90 11.36
C VAL A 15 -14.39 4.28 11.39
N GLU A 16 -14.44 4.89 12.55
CA GLU A 16 -15.00 6.23 12.67
C GLU A 16 -14.18 7.25 11.92
N GLU A 17 -12.86 7.12 11.96
CA GLU A 17 -11.99 7.99 11.19
C GLU A 17 -12.24 7.83 9.70
N GLU A 18 -12.36 6.59 9.23
CA GLU A 18 -12.65 6.33 7.83
C GLU A 18 -14.00 6.89 7.43
N LEU A 19 -15.01 6.70 8.28
CA LEU A 19 -16.33 7.24 8.02
C LEU A 19 -16.31 8.77 7.98
N HIS A 20 -15.52 9.38 8.85
CA HIS A 20 -15.36 10.81 8.86
C HIS A 20 -14.79 11.32 7.54
N LEU A 21 -13.77 10.63 7.04
CA LEU A 21 -13.17 10.95 5.75
C LEU A 21 -14.19 10.77 4.62
N LEU A 22 -14.91 9.66 4.65
CA LEU A 22 -15.91 9.36 3.62
C LEU A 22 -17.05 10.37 3.64
N ASN A 23 -17.41 10.83 4.82
CA ASN A 23 -18.46 11.84 4.93
C ASN A 23 -18.06 13.16 4.30
N LYS A 24 -16.77 13.44 4.22
CA LYS A 24 -16.29 14.62 3.53
C LYS A 24 -16.40 14.46 2.02
N ILE A 25 -16.40 13.22 1.55
CA ILE A 25 -16.50 12.89 0.13
C ILE A 25 -17.94 12.46 -0.13
N LYS A 26 -18.85 13.41 -0.07
CA LYS A 26 -20.26 13.08 -0.16
C LYS A 26 -20.76 12.83 -1.56
N ASP A 27 -20.11 13.43 -2.51
CA ASP A 27 -20.58 13.43 -3.88
C ASP A 27 -19.47 12.89 -4.77
N VAL A 28 -19.80 11.92 -5.59
CA VAL A 28 -18.82 11.32 -6.49
C VAL A 28 -18.17 12.36 -7.40
N SER A 29 -18.96 13.30 -7.87
CA SER A 29 -18.45 14.34 -8.76
C SER A 29 -17.47 15.28 -8.05
N ALA A 30 -17.60 15.42 -6.75
CA ALA A 30 -16.74 16.28 -5.96
C ALA A 30 -15.61 15.50 -5.28
N SER A 31 -15.61 14.19 -5.39
CA SER A 31 -14.73 13.33 -4.60
C SER A 31 -13.24 13.60 -4.86
N ILE A 32 -12.86 13.90 -6.09
CA ILE A 32 -11.46 14.19 -6.38
C ILE A 32 -10.98 15.43 -5.66
N ARG A 33 -11.80 16.46 -5.67
CA ARG A 33 -11.46 17.70 -4.97
C ARG A 33 -11.36 17.49 -3.46
N GLU A 34 -12.34 16.78 -2.91
CA GLU A 34 -12.34 16.48 -1.47
C GLU A 34 -11.16 15.60 -1.10
N PHE A 35 -10.88 14.60 -1.95
CA PHE A 35 -9.76 13.70 -1.73
C PHE A 35 -8.44 14.46 -1.72
N ASN A 36 -8.28 15.42 -2.63
CA ASN A 36 -7.05 16.20 -2.70
C ASN A 36 -6.86 17.05 -1.43
N LYS A 37 -7.93 17.46 -0.79
CA LYS A 37 -7.84 18.19 0.46
C LYS A 37 -7.31 17.36 1.61
N ILE A 38 -7.45 16.05 1.51
CA ILE A 38 -6.94 15.13 2.52
C ILE A 38 -5.42 15.02 2.44
N LYS A 39 -4.83 15.55 1.40
CA LYS A 39 -3.38 15.50 1.17
C LYS A 39 -2.87 14.08 1.13
N TYR A 40 -3.47 13.32 0.25
CA TYR A 40 -3.07 11.93 0.03
C TYR A 40 -1.97 11.94 -1.02
N PRO A 41 -0.73 11.71 -0.62
CA PRO A 41 0.36 11.86 -1.58
C PRO A 41 0.37 10.74 -2.61
N ASP A 42 0.86 11.06 -3.79
CA ASP A 42 1.11 10.06 -4.81
C ASP A 42 2.21 9.11 -4.33
N PRO A 43 2.21 7.86 -4.79
CA PRO A 43 3.31 6.98 -4.44
C PRO A 43 4.61 7.49 -5.07
N PRO A 44 5.73 7.31 -4.38
CA PRO A 44 7.02 7.70 -4.97
C PRO A 44 7.34 6.81 -6.16
N SER A 45 8.19 7.30 -7.05
CA SER A 45 8.72 6.44 -8.11
C SER A 45 9.78 5.53 -7.53
N TYR A 46 9.81 4.30 -8.00
CA TYR A 46 10.82 3.33 -7.58
C TYR A 46 11.68 2.97 -8.77
N LYS A 47 12.97 3.22 -8.63
CA LYS A 47 13.95 2.84 -9.64
C LYS A 47 14.57 1.51 -9.23
N SER A 48 15.47 0.99 -10.06
CA SER A 48 16.08 -0.32 -9.79
C SER A 48 16.70 -0.40 -8.39
N LYS A 49 17.40 0.64 -7.98
CA LYS A 49 18.01 0.69 -6.65
C LYS A 49 16.95 0.62 -5.55
N ASP A 50 15.84 1.29 -5.78
CA ASP A 50 14.79 1.36 -4.77
C ASP A 50 14.10 0.02 -4.59
N VAL A 51 13.83 -0.66 -5.70
CA VAL A 51 13.22 -1.99 -5.65
C VAL A 51 14.14 -2.95 -4.90
N LEU A 52 15.43 -2.91 -5.23
CA LEU A 52 16.41 -3.74 -4.56
C LEU A 52 16.49 -3.44 -3.07
N ARG A 53 16.47 -2.16 -2.72
CA ARG A 53 16.50 -1.72 -1.32
C ARG A 53 15.32 -2.27 -0.55
N VAL A 54 14.11 -2.16 -1.11
CA VAL A 54 12.90 -2.66 -0.46
C VAL A 54 12.99 -4.17 -0.29
N ARG A 55 13.41 -4.88 -1.33
CA ARG A 55 13.50 -6.32 -1.25
C ARG A 55 14.50 -6.77 -0.17
N LYS A 56 15.63 -6.11 -0.11
CA LYS A 56 16.63 -6.43 0.91
C LYS A 56 16.16 -6.09 2.30
N LYS A 57 15.44 -4.99 2.42
CA LYS A 57 14.86 -4.61 3.71
C LYS A 57 13.86 -5.64 4.19
N LEU A 58 13.06 -6.18 3.28
CA LEU A 58 12.10 -7.22 3.59
C LEU A 58 12.74 -8.60 3.75
N LYS A 59 13.99 -8.75 3.33
CA LYS A 59 14.74 -10.01 3.40
C LYS A 59 14.06 -11.14 2.64
N VAL A 60 13.58 -10.82 1.46
CA VAL A 60 12.91 -11.80 0.59
C VAL A 60 13.62 -11.93 -0.73
N SER A 61 13.38 -13.05 -1.41
CA SER A 61 13.93 -13.29 -2.75
C SER A 61 13.11 -12.54 -3.79
N GLN A 62 13.63 -12.49 -5.01
CA GLN A 62 12.90 -11.90 -6.13
C GLN A 62 11.56 -12.61 -6.35
N ALA A 63 11.58 -13.93 -6.23
CA ALA A 63 10.36 -14.72 -6.42
C ALA A 63 9.31 -14.39 -5.34
N VAL A 64 9.74 -14.24 -4.10
CA VAL A 64 8.82 -13.91 -3.02
C VAL A 64 8.30 -12.50 -3.19
N LEU A 65 9.16 -11.55 -3.55
CA LEU A 65 8.68 -10.20 -3.79
C LEU A 65 7.65 -10.16 -4.91
N ALA A 66 7.90 -10.93 -5.96
CA ALA A 66 6.95 -11.04 -7.07
C ALA A 66 5.59 -11.52 -6.58
N ARG A 67 5.58 -12.55 -5.73
CA ARG A 67 4.33 -13.07 -5.18
C ARG A 67 3.62 -12.03 -4.32
N LEU A 68 4.38 -11.29 -3.54
CA LEU A 68 3.80 -10.24 -2.70
C LEU A 68 3.13 -9.14 -3.53
N LEU A 69 3.69 -8.87 -4.70
CA LEU A 69 3.17 -7.83 -5.58
C LEU A 69 2.23 -8.36 -6.65
N ASN A 70 1.99 -9.65 -6.65
CA ASN A 70 1.19 -10.32 -7.68
C ASN A 70 1.77 -10.05 -9.07
N ALA A 71 3.07 -10.16 -9.19
CA ALA A 71 3.80 -9.97 -10.44
C ALA A 71 4.60 -11.23 -10.73
N SER A 72 5.21 -11.28 -11.91
CA SER A 72 6.08 -12.40 -12.23
C SER A 72 7.50 -12.13 -11.73
N GLU A 73 8.23 -13.19 -11.47
CA GLU A 73 9.63 -13.07 -11.06
C GLU A 73 10.44 -12.35 -12.13
N SER A 74 10.16 -12.63 -13.41
CA SER A 74 10.88 -11.97 -14.47
C SER A 74 10.61 -10.47 -14.49
N THR A 75 9.43 -10.05 -14.09
CA THR A 75 9.11 -8.62 -13.96
C THR A 75 9.96 -7.97 -12.89
N VAL A 76 10.06 -8.61 -11.72
CA VAL A 76 10.90 -8.06 -10.65
C VAL A 76 12.37 -7.99 -11.08
N LYS A 77 12.84 -9.02 -11.77
CA LYS A 77 14.20 -8.99 -12.31
C LYS A 77 14.43 -7.81 -13.24
N LYS A 78 13.47 -7.54 -14.11
CA LYS A 78 13.56 -6.41 -15.05
C LYS A 78 13.58 -5.08 -14.31
N TRP A 79 12.81 -4.96 -13.23
CA TRP A 79 12.87 -3.75 -12.42
C TRP A 79 14.23 -3.57 -11.80
N GLU A 80 14.83 -4.64 -11.29
CA GLU A 80 16.11 -4.54 -10.58
C GLU A 80 17.29 -4.28 -11.51
N ILE A 81 17.20 -4.67 -12.77
CA ILE A 81 18.25 -4.34 -13.73
C ILE A 81 17.96 -3.05 -14.50
N GLY A 82 16.84 -2.42 -14.24
CA GLY A 82 16.51 -1.16 -14.88
C GLY A 82 15.88 -1.28 -16.26
N ALA A 83 15.55 -2.50 -16.70
CA ALA A 83 14.92 -2.70 -18.01
C ALA A 83 13.47 -2.22 -18.03
N LYS A 84 12.83 -2.23 -16.87
CA LYS A 84 11.48 -1.71 -16.69
C LYS A 84 11.38 -1.04 -15.33
N THR A 85 10.38 -0.20 -15.16
CA THR A 85 10.09 0.42 -13.87
C THR A 85 8.71 -0.02 -13.40
N PRO A 86 8.50 -0.16 -12.08
CA PRO A 86 7.19 -0.51 -11.57
C PRO A 86 6.17 0.58 -11.89
N GLY A 87 4.95 0.17 -12.21
CA GLY A 87 3.86 1.12 -12.40
C GLY A 87 3.35 1.66 -11.07
N GLY A 88 2.39 2.58 -11.16
CA GLY A 88 1.89 3.27 -9.96
C GLY A 88 1.36 2.35 -8.88
N ALA A 89 0.59 1.33 -9.27
CA ALA A 89 0.04 0.38 -8.29
C ALA A 89 1.15 -0.37 -7.57
N ASN A 90 2.16 -0.82 -8.30
CA ASN A 90 3.29 -1.52 -7.70
C ASN A 90 4.13 -0.60 -6.83
N CYS A 91 4.28 0.66 -7.23
CA CYS A 91 4.98 1.64 -6.42
C CYS A 91 4.24 1.86 -5.09
N ARG A 92 2.93 1.90 -5.13
CA ARG A 92 2.15 2.05 -3.90
C ARG A 92 2.33 0.85 -2.99
N LEU A 93 2.30 -0.36 -3.55
CA LEU A 93 2.51 -1.56 -2.76
C LEU A 93 3.92 -1.62 -2.19
N LEU A 94 4.92 -1.25 -2.98
CA LEU A 94 6.29 -1.21 -2.49
C LEU A 94 6.42 -0.22 -1.33
N GLN A 95 5.77 0.91 -1.44
CA GLN A 95 5.76 1.90 -0.38
C GLN A 95 5.15 1.35 0.90
N ILE A 96 4.03 0.66 0.78
CA ILE A 96 3.34 0.08 1.93
C ILE A 96 4.22 -0.99 2.58
N PHE A 97 4.80 -1.87 1.78
CA PHE A 97 5.67 -2.92 2.33
C PHE A 97 6.92 -2.34 2.96
N GLU A 98 7.46 -1.29 2.37
CA GLU A 98 8.64 -0.64 2.93
C GLU A 98 8.35 -0.05 4.30
N LYS A 99 7.18 0.55 4.46
CA LYS A 99 6.81 1.21 5.71
C LYS A 99 6.24 0.25 6.75
N LYS A 100 5.45 -0.71 6.30
CA LYS A 100 4.70 -1.57 7.23
C LYS A 100 5.22 -3.00 7.30
N GLY A 101 6.08 -3.39 6.35
CA GLY A 101 6.55 -4.76 6.27
C GLY A 101 5.50 -5.68 5.69
N ILE A 102 5.86 -6.94 5.47
CA ILE A 102 4.95 -7.92 4.89
C ILE A 102 3.94 -8.46 5.89
N GLY A 103 4.14 -8.19 7.16
CA GLY A 103 3.17 -8.59 8.17
C GLY A 103 1.79 -8.01 7.94
N ILE A 104 1.71 -6.91 7.21
CA ILE A 104 0.42 -6.29 6.90
C ILE A 104 -0.49 -7.23 6.12
N LEU A 105 0.07 -8.14 5.33
CA LEU A 105 -0.71 -9.11 4.59
C LEU A 105 -1.27 -10.21 5.47
N LEU A 106 -0.67 -10.41 6.63
CA LEU A 106 -1.09 -11.44 7.58
C LEU A 106 -2.03 -10.88 8.63
N ALA A 107 -2.16 -9.59 8.70
CA ALA A 107 -3.04 -8.96 9.68
C ALA A 107 -4.49 -9.11 9.22
N ASN A 108 -5.28 -9.78 10.01
CA ASN A 108 -6.70 -10.01 9.69
C ASN A 108 -7.58 -9.22 10.62
#